data_141a50388ec82f7b0e85c4b3ee4bb5b2
#
_entry.id   141a50388ec82f7b0e85c4b3ee4bb5b2
#
_cell.length_a   1.000
_cell.length_b   1.000
_cell.length_c   1.000
_cell.angle_alpha   90.00
_cell.angle_beta   90.00
_cell.angle_gamma   90.00
#
_symmetry.space_group_name_H-M   'P 1'
#
loop_
_entity.id
_entity.type
_entity.pdbx_description
1 polymer ?
#
loop_
_entity_poly.entity_id
_entity_poly.type
_entity_poly.pdbx_seq_one_letter_code
_entity_poly.pdbx_strand_id
1 'polypeptide(L)'
;MALVEKAGLPKEQHWWVYLTALLISFFAMIPFIIYGEKKRKMKRVLLGAVATLMLTELFFWQFGDSLRALVIGTVVFFTAFNLLEASLPSLISKVSPAGGKGTAMGVYSTSQFLGSALGGIMGGWMFQHGGLSVVFLGCAGLAALWLVFAVTMREPPYVTSLRLPLSPEAIREAGLVERLKAVVGVTDAVVVAEEAAIYIKLDTELLDRATLEQLVNPVPTARPA
;
A
#
# COMPACT_ATOMS: atom_id res chain seq x y z
N MET A 1 -20.28 -17.00 -7.17
CA MET A 1 -20.45 -18.07 -8.19
C MET A 1 -19.88 -19.40 -7.71
N ALA A 2 -18.57 -19.55 -7.42
CA ALA A 2 -17.96 -20.83 -7.04
C ALA A 2 -18.64 -21.54 -5.85
N LEU A 3 -19.05 -20.82 -4.81
CA LEU A 3 -19.76 -21.40 -3.66
C LEU A 3 -21.13 -22.02 -4.03
N VAL A 4 -21.82 -21.46 -5.02
CA VAL A 4 -23.10 -21.99 -5.52
C VAL A 4 -22.85 -23.12 -6.49
N GLU A 5 -22.08 -22.88 -7.54
CA GLU A 5 -21.93 -23.79 -8.69
C GLU A 5 -21.12 -25.04 -8.37
N LYS A 6 -20.06 -24.87 -7.56
CA LYS A 6 -19.12 -25.96 -7.26
C LYS A 6 -19.38 -26.62 -5.90
N ALA A 7 -19.71 -25.82 -4.88
CA ALA A 7 -19.90 -26.31 -3.52
C ALA A 7 -21.37 -26.47 -3.09
N GLY A 8 -22.32 -26.05 -3.93
CA GLY A 8 -23.75 -26.19 -3.66
C GLY A 8 -24.26 -25.42 -2.44
N LEU A 9 -23.52 -24.41 -1.97
CA LEU A 9 -23.89 -23.60 -0.80
C LEU A 9 -24.97 -22.59 -1.21
N PRO A 10 -26.16 -22.56 -0.55
CA PRO A 10 -27.19 -21.57 -0.82
C PRO A 10 -26.69 -20.13 -0.62
N LYS A 11 -27.17 -19.19 -1.46
CA LYS A 11 -26.73 -17.79 -1.43
C LYS A 11 -26.97 -17.12 -0.06
N GLU A 12 -28.03 -17.51 0.62
CA GLU A 12 -28.40 -17.02 1.96
C GLU A 12 -27.38 -17.38 3.04
N GLN A 13 -26.53 -18.38 2.77
CA GLN A 13 -25.49 -18.84 3.70
C GLN A 13 -24.10 -18.30 3.37
N HIS A 14 -23.92 -17.55 2.28
CA HIS A 14 -22.59 -17.03 1.90
C HIS A 14 -22.04 -16.00 2.89
N TRP A 15 -22.92 -15.26 3.58
CA TRP A 15 -22.51 -14.19 4.48
C TRP A 15 -21.57 -14.66 5.59
N TRP A 16 -21.84 -15.84 6.17
CA TRP A 16 -20.99 -16.35 7.25
C TRP A 16 -19.60 -16.76 6.74
N VAL A 17 -19.49 -17.31 5.51
CA VAL A 17 -18.21 -17.66 4.89
C VAL A 17 -17.38 -16.40 4.70
N TYR A 18 -17.98 -15.36 4.09
CA TYR A 18 -17.28 -14.11 3.85
C TYR A 18 -16.96 -13.36 5.15
N LEU A 19 -17.89 -13.28 6.08
CA LEU A 19 -17.66 -12.63 7.37
C LEU A 19 -16.53 -13.29 8.14
N THR A 20 -16.55 -14.61 8.24
CA THR A 20 -15.51 -15.37 8.93
C THR A 20 -14.17 -15.22 8.22
N ALA A 21 -14.15 -15.34 6.89
CA ALA A 21 -12.93 -15.19 6.10
C ALA A 21 -12.33 -13.78 6.25
N LEU A 22 -13.15 -12.73 6.18
CA LEU A 22 -12.71 -11.34 6.35
C LEU A 22 -12.16 -11.07 7.76
N LEU A 23 -12.82 -11.56 8.80
CA LEU A 23 -12.34 -11.39 10.17
C LEU A 23 -11.00 -12.11 10.40
N ILE A 24 -10.89 -13.37 10.01
CA ILE A 24 -9.65 -14.13 10.16
C ILE A 24 -8.53 -13.47 9.36
N SER A 25 -8.78 -13.10 8.11
CA SER A 25 -7.78 -12.51 7.21
C SER A 25 -7.31 -11.14 7.70
N PHE A 26 -8.21 -10.36 8.30
CA PHE A 26 -7.86 -9.06 8.89
C PHE A 26 -6.82 -9.20 10.01
N PHE A 27 -7.02 -10.15 10.92
CA PHE A 27 -6.03 -10.39 11.97
C PHE A 27 -4.77 -11.09 11.43
N ALA A 28 -4.91 -11.97 10.46
CA ALA A 28 -3.78 -12.69 9.86
C ALA A 28 -2.83 -11.78 9.07
N MET A 29 -3.28 -10.65 8.49
CA MET A 29 -2.39 -9.71 7.79
C MET A 29 -1.49 -8.91 8.72
N ILE A 30 -1.91 -8.64 9.98
CA ILE A 30 -1.20 -7.74 10.91
C ILE A 30 0.27 -8.12 11.12
N PRO A 31 0.63 -9.38 11.42
CA PRO A 31 2.03 -9.75 11.62
C PRO A 31 2.90 -9.51 10.38
N PHE A 32 2.36 -9.63 9.17
CA PHE A 32 3.10 -9.38 7.93
C PHE A 32 3.38 -7.89 7.74
N ILE A 33 2.41 -7.01 8.06
CA ILE A 33 2.62 -5.55 8.05
C ILE A 33 3.71 -5.18 9.05
N ILE A 34 3.61 -5.66 10.30
CA ILE A 34 4.60 -5.39 11.34
C ILE A 34 5.98 -5.90 10.92
N TYR A 35 6.06 -7.09 10.35
CA TYR A 35 7.32 -7.65 9.85
C TYR A 35 7.91 -6.78 8.73
N GLY A 36 7.10 -6.37 7.76
CA GLY A 36 7.52 -5.53 6.65
C GLY A 36 8.07 -4.18 7.09
N GLU A 37 7.38 -3.50 8.01
CA GLU A 37 7.78 -2.20 8.53
C GLU A 37 8.99 -2.31 9.47
N LYS A 38 8.93 -3.13 10.52
CA LYS A 38 10.02 -3.24 11.51
C LYS A 38 11.32 -3.80 10.94
N LYS A 39 11.24 -4.73 9.98
CA LYS A 39 12.42 -5.33 9.37
C LYS A 39 12.87 -4.63 8.08
N ARG A 40 12.18 -3.53 7.69
CA ARG A 40 12.45 -2.82 6.43
C ARG A 40 12.48 -3.77 5.21
N LYS A 41 11.51 -4.69 5.15
CA LYS A 41 11.38 -5.72 4.10
C LYS A 41 10.03 -5.65 3.38
N MET A 42 9.49 -4.45 3.24
CA MET A 42 8.15 -4.24 2.67
C MET A 42 8.04 -4.78 1.24
N LYS A 43 9.07 -4.63 0.40
CA LYS A 43 9.10 -5.23 -0.93
C LYS A 43 8.89 -6.75 -0.90
N ARG A 44 9.55 -7.46 0.02
CA ARG A 44 9.39 -8.92 0.14
C ARG A 44 7.99 -9.32 0.58
N VAL A 45 7.40 -8.54 1.48
CA VAL A 45 6.02 -8.74 1.93
C VAL A 45 5.04 -8.54 0.79
N LEU A 46 5.21 -7.48 -0.02
CA LEU A 46 4.39 -7.21 -1.19
C LEU A 46 4.52 -8.33 -2.25
N LEU A 47 5.74 -8.73 -2.58
CA LEU A 47 5.99 -9.85 -3.51
C LEU A 47 5.35 -11.15 -3.00
N GLY A 48 5.48 -11.43 -1.70
CA GLY A 48 4.84 -12.57 -1.06
C GLY A 48 3.32 -12.52 -1.15
N ALA A 49 2.71 -11.35 -0.94
CA ALA A 49 1.26 -11.18 -1.06
C ALA A 49 0.77 -11.40 -2.50
N VAL A 50 1.43 -10.80 -3.51
CA VAL A 50 1.08 -10.99 -4.92
C VAL A 50 1.25 -12.46 -5.33
N ALA A 51 2.34 -13.11 -4.92
CA ALA A 51 2.55 -14.54 -5.17
C ALA A 51 1.48 -15.40 -4.49
N THR A 52 1.06 -15.04 -3.27
CA THR A 52 -0.03 -15.73 -2.58
C THR A 52 -1.36 -15.58 -3.31
N LEU A 53 -1.68 -14.39 -3.84
CA LEU A 53 -2.88 -14.22 -4.68
C LEU A 53 -2.82 -15.13 -5.90
N MET A 54 -1.71 -15.12 -6.65
CA MET A 54 -1.52 -15.98 -7.82
C MET A 54 -1.71 -17.47 -7.49
N LEU A 55 -1.07 -17.94 -6.42
CA LEU A 55 -1.16 -19.33 -6.00
C LEU A 55 -2.55 -19.70 -5.52
N THR A 56 -3.28 -18.78 -4.90
CA THR A 56 -4.66 -19.01 -4.45
C THR A 56 -5.62 -19.12 -5.63
N GLU A 57 -5.43 -18.33 -6.69
CA GLU A 57 -6.24 -18.47 -7.91
C GLU A 57 -5.99 -19.82 -8.60
N LEU A 58 -4.74 -20.27 -8.68
CA LEU A 58 -4.41 -21.62 -9.18
C LEU A 58 -4.98 -22.72 -8.28
N PHE A 59 -4.98 -22.51 -6.96
CA PHE A 59 -5.60 -23.43 -6.00
C PHE A 59 -7.12 -23.51 -6.20
N PHE A 60 -7.82 -22.40 -6.44
CA PHE A 60 -9.24 -22.39 -6.75
C PHE A 60 -9.54 -23.07 -8.09
N TRP A 61 -8.69 -22.88 -9.08
CA TRP A 61 -8.82 -23.58 -10.35
C TRP A 61 -8.76 -25.09 -10.18
N GLN A 62 -7.81 -25.60 -9.39
CA GLN A 62 -7.56 -27.04 -9.22
C GLN A 62 -8.51 -27.69 -8.20
N PHE A 63 -8.79 -27.02 -7.08
CA PHE A 63 -9.49 -27.60 -5.92
C PHE A 63 -10.82 -26.92 -5.59
N GLY A 64 -11.30 -26.03 -6.43
CA GLY A 64 -12.50 -25.23 -6.19
C GLY A 64 -13.82 -26.00 -6.14
N ASP A 65 -13.82 -27.31 -6.33
CA ASP A 65 -15.02 -28.16 -6.24
C ASP A 65 -15.35 -28.56 -4.78
N SER A 66 -14.44 -28.33 -3.84
CA SER A 66 -14.62 -28.61 -2.42
C SER A 66 -14.95 -27.35 -1.63
N LEU A 67 -16.03 -27.38 -0.84
CA LEU A 67 -16.40 -26.28 0.05
C LEU A 67 -15.25 -25.93 1.03
N ARG A 68 -14.57 -26.93 1.58
CA ARG A 68 -13.43 -26.70 2.48
C ARG A 68 -12.28 -25.99 1.77
N ALA A 69 -11.97 -26.40 0.54
CA ALA A 69 -10.94 -25.74 -0.25
C ALA A 69 -11.31 -24.30 -0.57
N LEU A 70 -12.58 -24.05 -0.95
CA LEU A 70 -13.07 -22.69 -1.19
C LEU A 70 -12.97 -21.81 0.05
N VAL A 71 -13.38 -22.31 1.23
CA VAL A 71 -13.30 -21.54 2.48
C VAL A 71 -11.84 -21.22 2.85
N ILE A 72 -10.97 -22.23 2.84
CA ILE A 72 -9.53 -22.04 3.16
C ILE A 72 -8.88 -21.08 2.16
N GLY A 73 -9.10 -21.32 0.87
CA GLY A 73 -8.57 -20.46 -0.18
C GLY A 73 -9.07 -19.01 -0.04
N THR A 74 -10.34 -18.81 0.31
CA THR A 74 -10.92 -17.48 0.53
C THR A 74 -10.23 -16.76 1.70
N VAL A 75 -9.92 -17.44 2.80
CA VAL A 75 -9.16 -16.86 3.92
C VAL A 75 -7.77 -16.45 3.48
N VAL A 76 -7.06 -17.32 2.76
CA VAL A 76 -5.71 -17.04 2.25
C VAL A 76 -5.73 -15.89 1.25
N PHE A 77 -6.69 -15.89 0.32
CA PHE A 77 -6.89 -14.82 -0.65
C PHE A 77 -7.10 -13.47 0.03
N PHE A 78 -8.07 -13.38 0.96
CA PHE A 78 -8.35 -12.12 1.65
C PHE A 78 -7.21 -11.70 2.58
N THR A 79 -6.42 -12.62 3.12
CA THR A 79 -5.22 -12.24 3.88
C THR A 79 -4.22 -11.51 3.00
N ALA A 80 -3.91 -12.03 1.82
CA ALA A 80 -3.02 -11.38 0.87
C ALA A 80 -3.62 -10.09 0.30
N PHE A 81 -4.91 -10.09 -0.03
CA PHE A 81 -5.63 -8.94 -0.55
C PHE A 81 -5.66 -7.79 0.46
N ASN A 82 -6.09 -8.04 1.70
CA ASN A 82 -6.14 -7.02 2.75
C ASN A 82 -4.74 -6.47 3.08
N LEU A 83 -3.71 -7.34 3.04
CA LEU A 83 -2.33 -6.92 3.21
C LEU A 83 -1.89 -5.93 2.13
N LEU A 84 -2.26 -6.15 0.87
CA LEU A 84 -1.99 -5.23 -0.25
C LEU A 84 -2.82 -3.95 -0.10
N GLU A 85 -4.11 -4.04 0.19
CA GLU A 85 -4.99 -2.88 0.40
C GLU A 85 -4.48 -1.96 1.51
N ALA A 86 -3.97 -2.50 2.60
CA ALA A 86 -3.40 -1.71 3.69
C ALA A 86 -2.02 -1.13 3.34
N SER A 87 -1.20 -1.88 2.60
CA SER A 87 0.20 -1.52 2.36
C SER A 87 0.40 -0.59 1.18
N LEU A 88 -0.38 -0.73 0.09
CA LEU A 88 -0.21 0.05 -1.13
C LEU A 88 -0.43 1.56 -0.93
N PRO A 89 -1.49 2.04 -0.24
CA PRO A 89 -1.65 3.47 0.05
C PRO A 89 -0.51 4.03 0.88
N SER A 90 -0.05 3.28 1.89
CA SER A 90 1.12 3.66 2.70
C SER A 90 2.37 3.81 1.83
N LEU A 91 2.58 2.86 0.92
CA LEU A 91 3.71 2.87 0.00
C LEU A 91 3.67 4.07 -0.95
N ILE A 92 2.52 4.35 -1.58
CA ILE A 92 2.32 5.53 -2.43
C ILE A 92 2.64 6.81 -1.65
N SER A 93 2.16 6.93 -0.42
CA SER A 93 2.48 8.06 0.44
C SER A 93 3.98 8.22 0.72
N LYS A 94 4.71 7.11 0.86
CA LYS A 94 6.16 7.11 1.11
C LYS A 94 6.98 7.51 -0.12
N VAL A 95 6.57 7.05 -1.32
CA VAL A 95 7.31 7.35 -2.56
C VAL A 95 6.91 8.67 -3.20
N SER A 96 5.74 9.23 -2.88
CA SER A 96 5.28 10.51 -3.43
C SER A 96 6.22 11.65 -2.99
N PRO A 97 6.40 12.73 -3.77
CA PRO A 97 7.14 13.92 -3.34
C PRO A 97 6.57 14.54 -2.07
N ALA A 98 7.41 15.24 -1.28
CA ALA A 98 6.94 16.04 -0.17
C ALA A 98 5.96 17.12 -0.70
N GLY A 99 4.78 17.27 -0.06
CA GLY A 99 3.71 18.16 -0.54
C GLY A 99 2.84 17.60 -1.66
N GLY A 100 3.27 16.57 -2.41
CA GLY A 100 2.51 15.95 -3.52
C GLY A 100 1.64 14.75 -3.13
N LYS A 101 1.51 14.45 -1.85
CA LYS A 101 0.83 13.25 -1.34
C LYS A 101 -0.63 13.16 -1.76
N GLY A 102 -1.37 14.27 -1.72
CA GLY A 102 -2.79 14.32 -2.12
C GLY A 102 -2.99 13.93 -3.59
N THR A 103 -2.20 14.51 -4.48
CA THR A 103 -2.23 14.20 -5.92
C THR A 103 -1.88 12.73 -6.18
N ALA A 104 -0.81 12.23 -5.53
CA ALA A 104 -0.40 10.83 -5.68
C ALA A 104 -1.50 9.86 -5.21
N MET A 105 -2.16 10.16 -4.09
CA MET A 105 -3.29 9.37 -3.61
C MET A 105 -4.51 9.44 -4.53
N GLY A 106 -4.78 10.60 -5.13
CA GLY A 106 -5.85 10.77 -6.13
C GLY A 106 -5.60 9.89 -7.37
N VAL A 107 -4.40 9.91 -7.92
CA VAL A 107 -4.00 9.06 -9.05
C VAL A 107 -4.11 7.57 -8.69
N TYR A 108 -3.63 7.19 -7.50
CA TYR A 108 -3.73 5.82 -7.00
C TYR A 108 -5.19 5.36 -6.93
N SER A 109 -6.06 6.13 -6.26
CA SER A 109 -7.48 5.77 -6.12
C SER A 109 -8.20 5.69 -7.47
N THR A 110 -7.93 6.63 -8.38
CA THR A 110 -8.49 6.60 -9.74
C THR A 110 -8.06 5.34 -10.49
N SER A 111 -6.78 4.97 -10.40
CA SER A 111 -6.26 3.75 -11.03
C SER A 111 -6.88 2.48 -10.42
N GLN A 112 -7.10 2.46 -9.10
CA GLN A 112 -7.74 1.35 -8.38
C GLN A 112 -9.19 1.16 -8.83
N PHE A 113 -9.99 2.25 -8.88
CA PHE A 113 -11.38 2.17 -9.33
C PHE A 113 -11.50 1.80 -10.81
N LEU A 114 -10.63 2.35 -11.66
CA LEU A 114 -10.59 1.98 -13.07
C LEU A 114 -10.21 0.50 -13.24
N GLY A 115 -9.21 0.04 -12.51
CA GLY A 115 -8.82 -1.38 -12.50
C GLY A 115 -9.94 -2.30 -12.03
N SER A 116 -10.70 -1.91 -11.00
CA SER A 116 -11.85 -2.65 -10.51
C SER A 116 -12.96 -2.73 -11.56
N ALA A 117 -13.27 -1.63 -12.24
CA ALA A 117 -14.28 -1.60 -13.31
C ALA A 117 -13.88 -2.49 -14.50
N LEU A 118 -12.64 -2.34 -14.98
CA LEU A 118 -12.12 -3.17 -16.08
C LEU A 118 -12.05 -4.65 -15.68
N GLY A 119 -11.61 -4.93 -14.45
CA GLY A 119 -11.57 -6.30 -13.90
C GLY A 119 -12.95 -6.95 -13.83
N GLY A 120 -13.99 -6.19 -13.45
CA GLY A 120 -15.37 -6.68 -13.46
C GLY A 120 -15.87 -7.02 -14.87
N ILE A 121 -15.60 -6.16 -15.86
CA ILE A 121 -15.98 -6.40 -17.26
C ILE A 121 -15.24 -7.62 -17.82
N MET A 122 -13.91 -7.67 -17.64
CA MET A 122 -13.08 -8.78 -18.13
C MET A 122 -13.45 -10.11 -17.45
N GLY A 123 -13.66 -10.08 -16.13
CA GLY A 123 -14.06 -11.26 -15.36
C GLY A 123 -15.44 -11.80 -15.80
N GLY A 124 -16.39 -10.90 -16.05
CA GLY A 124 -17.69 -11.26 -16.60
C GLY A 124 -17.59 -11.87 -18.00
N TRP A 125 -16.78 -11.28 -18.88
CA TRP A 125 -16.52 -11.81 -20.21
C TRP A 125 -15.84 -13.19 -20.17
N MET A 126 -14.79 -13.35 -19.34
CA MET A 126 -14.12 -14.64 -19.14
C MET A 126 -15.07 -15.72 -18.63
N PHE A 127 -15.94 -15.36 -17.68
CA PHE A 127 -16.94 -16.27 -17.15
C PHE A 127 -17.93 -16.76 -18.22
N GLN A 128 -18.42 -15.86 -19.07
CA GLN A 128 -19.35 -16.20 -20.15
C GLN A 128 -18.74 -17.14 -21.19
N HIS A 129 -17.44 -17.06 -21.47
CA HIS A 129 -16.78 -17.83 -22.53
C HIS A 129 -16.13 -19.14 -22.05
N GLY A 130 -15.78 -19.24 -20.76
CA GLY A 130 -15.07 -20.42 -20.26
C GLY A 130 -15.33 -20.75 -18.78
N GLY A 131 -16.38 -20.14 -18.20
CA GLY A 131 -16.77 -20.40 -16.82
C GLY A 131 -15.72 -19.99 -15.79
N LEU A 132 -15.85 -20.52 -14.58
CA LEU A 132 -14.96 -20.20 -13.46
C LEU A 132 -13.50 -20.56 -13.71
N SER A 133 -13.23 -21.63 -14.46
CA SER A 133 -11.85 -22.05 -14.74
C SER A 133 -11.06 -20.99 -15.50
N VAL A 134 -11.67 -20.35 -16.50
CA VAL A 134 -11.02 -19.28 -17.27
C VAL A 134 -10.85 -18.02 -16.41
N VAL A 135 -11.80 -17.73 -15.52
CA VAL A 135 -11.65 -16.60 -14.57
C VAL A 135 -10.46 -16.81 -13.65
N PHE A 136 -10.35 -17.96 -13.00
CA PHE A 136 -9.24 -18.25 -12.07
C PHE A 136 -7.88 -18.23 -12.79
N LEU A 137 -7.78 -18.86 -13.96
CA LEU A 137 -6.54 -18.84 -14.75
C LEU A 137 -6.19 -17.44 -15.25
N GLY A 138 -7.19 -16.66 -15.68
CA GLY A 138 -7.00 -15.28 -16.10
C GLY A 138 -6.50 -14.38 -14.94
N CYS A 139 -7.11 -14.51 -13.76
CA CYS A 139 -6.67 -13.80 -12.56
C CYS A 139 -5.25 -14.23 -12.14
N ALA A 140 -4.94 -15.53 -12.17
CA ALA A 140 -3.59 -16.03 -11.91
C ALA A 140 -2.56 -15.47 -12.91
N GLY A 141 -2.91 -15.41 -14.21
CA GLY A 141 -2.08 -14.83 -15.25
C GLY A 141 -1.80 -13.33 -15.02
N LEU A 142 -2.84 -12.56 -14.65
CA LEU A 142 -2.69 -11.15 -14.31
C LEU A 142 -1.83 -10.95 -13.06
N ALA A 143 -2.02 -11.79 -12.03
CA ALA A 143 -1.18 -11.75 -10.83
C ALA A 143 0.27 -12.13 -11.12
N ALA A 144 0.52 -13.10 -12.01
CA ALA A 144 1.84 -13.46 -12.48
C ALA A 144 2.52 -12.29 -13.22
N LEU A 145 1.78 -11.63 -14.11
CA LEU A 145 2.27 -10.43 -14.81
C LEU A 145 2.61 -9.32 -13.82
N TRP A 146 1.73 -9.07 -12.84
CA TRP A 146 2.02 -8.11 -11.78
C TRP A 146 3.27 -8.50 -10.98
N LEU A 147 3.43 -9.77 -10.63
CA LEU A 147 4.60 -10.26 -9.91
C LEU A 147 5.91 -9.99 -10.67
N VAL A 148 5.93 -10.19 -11.99
CA VAL A 148 7.07 -9.87 -12.85
C VAL A 148 7.44 -8.39 -12.74
N PHE A 149 6.47 -7.49 -12.86
CA PHE A 149 6.72 -6.05 -12.67
C PHE A 149 7.14 -5.71 -11.24
N ALA A 150 6.50 -6.32 -10.24
CA ALA A 150 6.80 -6.04 -8.84
C ALA A 150 8.21 -6.47 -8.42
N VAL A 151 8.77 -7.53 -9.02
CA VAL A 151 10.17 -7.94 -8.79
C VAL A 151 11.15 -6.84 -9.21
N THR A 152 10.87 -6.09 -10.28
CA THR A 152 11.74 -4.99 -10.75
C THR A 152 11.65 -3.73 -9.87
N MET A 153 10.67 -3.64 -8.98
CA MET A 153 10.48 -2.51 -8.06
C MET A 153 11.71 -2.34 -7.17
N ARG A 154 12.15 -1.10 -6.98
CA ARG A 154 13.18 -0.76 -5.99
C ARG A 154 12.63 -0.92 -4.56
N GLU A 155 13.53 -1.11 -3.58
CA GLU A 155 13.11 -1.09 -2.17
C GLU A 155 12.44 0.25 -1.84
N PRO A 156 11.24 0.23 -1.24
CA PRO A 156 10.55 1.46 -0.89
C PRO A 156 11.28 2.18 0.25
N PRO A 157 11.30 3.52 0.24
CA PRO A 157 11.92 4.29 1.30
C PRO A 157 11.13 4.14 2.61
N TYR A 158 11.85 4.06 3.73
CA TYR A 158 11.27 4.00 5.08
C TYR A 158 11.30 5.41 5.69
N VAL A 159 10.47 6.29 5.14
CA VAL A 159 10.42 7.71 5.50
C VAL A 159 9.10 8.07 6.18
N THR A 160 9.18 9.02 7.10
CA THR A 160 8.03 9.68 7.71
C THR A 160 7.93 11.09 7.16
N SER A 161 6.69 11.53 6.84
CA SER A 161 6.43 12.91 6.47
C SER A 161 6.17 13.73 7.73
N LEU A 162 6.94 14.79 7.93
CA LEU A 162 6.79 15.75 9.01
C LEU A 162 6.36 17.08 8.42
N ARG A 163 5.32 17.71 9.00
CA ARG A 163 4.90 19.06 8.71
C ARG A 163 5.38 19.96 9.86
N LEU A 164 6.17 20.97 9.54
CA LEU A 164 6.60 21.99 10.49
C LEU A 164 6.08 23.35 10.06
N PRO A 165 5.54 24.17 10.98
CA PRO A 165 5.16 25.54 10.68
C PRO A 165 6.44 26.37 10.43
N LEU A 166 6.37 27.26 9.45
CA LEU A 166 7.43 28.20 9.13
C LEU A 166 7.06 29.60 9.59
N SER A 167 8.06 30.33 10.12
CA SER A 167 7.93 31.77 10.31
C SER A 167 7.92 32.50 8.95
N PRO A 168 7.30 33.68 8.84
CA PRO A 168 7.31 34.47 7.60
C PRO A 168 8.71 34.80 7.10
N GLU A 169 9.68 34.87 7.99
CA GLU A 169 11.09 35.13 7.70
C GLU A 169 11.74 33.88 7.06
N ALA A 170 11.48 32.69 7.64
CA ALA A 170 11.99 31.42 7.12
C ALA A 170 11.43 31.07 5.74
N ILE A 171 10.17 31.46 5.43
CA ILE A 171 9.58 31.26 4.10
C ILE A 171 10.35 32.04 3.01
N ARG A 172 10.87 33.22 3.35
CA ARG A 172 11.61 34.09 2.42
C ARG A 172 13.10 33.76 2.33
N GLU A 173 13.58 32.89 3.18
CA GLU A 173 15.00 32.55 3.23
C GLU A 173 15.37 31.67 2.03
N ALA A 174 16.17 32.26 1.13
CA ALA A 174 16.71 31.50 -0.02
C ALA A 174 17.67 30.42 0.48
N GLY A 175 17.50 29.18 0.00
CA GLY A 175 18.39 28.07 0.33
C GLY A 175 17.99 27.25 1.57
N LEU A 176 16.85 27.53 2.22
CA LEU A 176 16.37 26.72 3.35
C LEU A 176 16.15 25.25 2.94
N VAL A 177 15.53 25.01 1.77
CA VAL A 177 15.26 23.67 1.26
C VAL A 177 16.57 22.91 0.99
N GLU A 178 17.53 23.55 0.37
CA GLU A 178 18.86 22.99 0.05
C GLU A 178 19.63 22.63 1.33
N ARG A 179 19.59 23.50 2.32
CA ARG A 179 20.24 23.23 3.64
C ARG A 179 19.57 22.05 4.33
N LEU A 180 18.24 21.96 4.31
CA LEU A 180 17.52 20.84 4.90
C LEU A 180 17.80 19.54 4.15
N LYS A 181 17.85 19.55 2.82
CA LYS A 181 18.21 18.37 2.02
C LYS A 181 19.66 17.92 2.24
N ALA A 182 20.54 18.81 2.68
CA ALA A 182 21.91 18.46 3.02
C ALA A 182 22.04 17.76 4.39
N VAL A 183 20.98 17.77 5.21
CA VAL A 183 20.98 17.11 6.52
C VAL A 183 20.83 15.60 6.35
N VAL A 184 21.67 14.84 7.02
CA VAL A 184 21.61 13.37 7.00
C VAL A 184 20.26 12.89 7.51
N GLY A 185 19.59 12.03 6.73
CA GLY A 185 18.27 11.53 7.07
C GLY A 185 17.10 12.29 6.43
N VAL A 186 17.32 13.48 5.85
CA VAL A 186 16.30 14.19 5.07
C VAL A 186 16.34 13.68 3.62
N THR A 187 15.22 13.12 3.16
CA THR A 187 15.11 12.59 1.80
C THR A 187 14.52 13.60 0.83
N ASP A 188 13.58 14.42 1.30
CA ASP A 188 12.94 15.47 0.51
C ASP A 188 12.36 16.56 1.42
N ALA A 189 12.30 17.80 0.91
CA ALA A 189 11.72 18.95 1.62
C ALA A 189 11.07 19.90 0.61
N VAL A 190 9.86 20.37 0.93
CA VAL A 190 9.09 21.31 0.10
C VAL A 190 8.42 22.35 1.01
N VAL A 191 8.64 23.64 0.69
CA VAL A 191 7.95 24.76 1.34
C VAL A 191 6.62 25.00 0.64
N VAL A 192 5.53 25.04 1.39
CA VAL A 192 4.20 25.44 0.93
C VAL A 192 3.89 26.78 1.59
N ALA A 193 4.16 27.87 0.84
CA ALA A 193 4.03 29.22 1.35
C ALA A 193 2.59 29.57 1.77
N GLU A 194 1.59 29.04 1.04
CA GLU A 194 0.17 29.24 1.33
C GLU A 194 -0.25 28.68 2.69
N GLU A 195 0.39 27.61 3.15
CA GLU A 195 0.13 26.99 4.43
C GLU A 195 1.09 27.44 5.55
N ALA A 196 2.02 28.35 5.23
CA ALA A 196 3.11 28.74 6.10
C ALA A 196 3.80 27.52 6.76
N ALA A 197 4.10 26.49 5.95
CA ALA A 197 4.62 25.22 6.43
C ALA A 197 5.64 24.63 5.47
N ILE A 198 6.56 23.83 6.04
CA ILE A 198 7.45 22.96 5.29
C ILE A 198 7.09 21.51 5.53
N TYR A 199 7.04 20.76 4.44
CA TYR A 199 6.86 19.32 4.44
C TYR A 199 8.22 18.67 4.22
N ILE A 200 8.65 17.84 5.16
CA ILE A 200 9.95 17.18 5.16
C ILE A 200 9.72 15.67 5.19
N LYS A 201 10.41 14.95 4.31
CA LYS A 201 10.50 13.50 4.39
C LYS A 201 11.82 13.11 5.01
N LEU A 202 11.74 12.33 6.08
CA LEU A 202 12.92 11.95 6.85
C LEU A 202 12.90 10.47 7.24
N ASP A 203 14.08 9.89 7.33
CA ASP A 203 14.28 8.60 7.94
C ASP A 203 14.46 8.80 9.46
N THR A 204 13.47 8.34 10.23
CA THR A 204 13.41 8.53 11.68
C THR A 204 14.49 7.77 12.47
N GLU A 205 15.20 6.83 11.84
CA GLU A 205 16.35 6.18 12.47
C GLU A 205 17.62 7.01 12.36
N LEU A 206 17.70 7.92 11.38
CA LEU A 206 18.87 8.72 11.09
C LEU A 206 18.80 10.13 11.67
N LEU A 207 17.61 10.63 11.94
CA LEU A 207 17.42 12.01 12.36
C LEU A 207 16.37 12.17 13.46
N ASP A 208 16.71 12.91 14.51
CA ASP A 208 15.79 13.29 15.58
C ASP A 208 14.96 14.54 15.21
N ARG A 209 13.70 14.53 15.65
CA ARG A 209 12.76 15.63 15.44
C ARG A 209 13.25 16.96 16.05
N ALA A 210 13.87 16.91 17.21
CA ALA A 210 14.40 18.10 17.89
C ALA A 210 15.45 18.84 17.05
N THR A 211 16.32 18.10 16.38
CA THR A 211 17.33 18.66 15.47
C THR A 211 16.68 19.41 14.29
N LEU A 212 15.58 18.87 13.74
CA LEU A 212 14.85 19.52 12.65
C LEU A 212 14.14 20.79 13.09
N GLU A 213 13.51 20.79 14.26
CA GLU A 213 12.81 21.97 14.77
C GLU A 213 13.79 23.13 15.02
N GLN A 214 15.00 22.84 15.49
CA GLN A 214 16.07 23.84 15.64
C GLN A 214 16.58 24.41 14.31
N LEU A 215 16.62 23.58 13.25
CA LEU A 215 17.05 24.01 11.91
C LEU A 215 16.00 24.86 11.19
N VAL A 216 14.73 24.59 11.43
CA VAL A 216 13.60 25.27 10.77
C VAL A 216 13.23 26.57 11.49
N ASN A 217 13.24 26.57 12.80
CA ASN A 217 12.96 27.72 13.65
C ASN A 217 14.12 27.88 14.67
N PRO A 218 15.24 28.42 14.26
CA PRO A 218 16.33 28.68 15.21
C PRO A 218 15.80 29.59 16.30
N VAL A 219 15.83 29.12 17.54
CA VAL A 219 15.56 29.97 18.70
C VAL A 219 16.51 31.15 18.61
N PRO A 220 16.02 32.42 18.67
CA PRO A 220 16.90 33.56 18.65
C PRO A 220 17.87 33.40 19.81
N THR A 221 19.14 33.15 19.51
CA THR A 221 20.19 33.23 20.55
C THR A 221 20.11 34.62 21.13
N ALA A 222 19.72 34.72 22.41
CA ALA A 222 19.75 35.97 23.13
C ALA A 222 21.09 36.63 22.87
N ARG A 223 21.09 37.81 22.24
CA ARG A 223 22.31 38.63 22.11
C ARG A 223 22.84 38.85 23.52
N PRO A 224 24.09 38.53 23.80
CA PRO A 224 24.70 38.96 25.06
C PRO A 224 24.61 40.47 25.11
N ALA A 225 24.16 40.98 26.26
CA ALA A 225 24.00 42.39 26.58
C ALA A 225 25.35 43.10 26.62
#